data_b205fca0a830eb69683412a0af00458e
#
_entry.id   b205fca0a830eb69683412a0af00458e
#
_cell.length_a   1.000
_cell.length_b   1.000
_cell.length_c   1.000
_cell.angle_alpha   90.00
_cell.angle_beta   90.00
_cell.angle_gamma   90.00
#
_symmetry.space_group_name_H-M   'P 1'
#
loop_
_entity.id
_entity.type
_entity.pdbx_description
1 polymer ?
#
loop_
_entity_poly.entity_id
_entity_poly.type
_entity_poly.pdbx_seq_one_letter_code
_entity_poly.pdbx_strand_id
1 'polypeptide(L)'
;KLVLSTYGLSEDISEEEVYTPFENEFNCEIVTETGGTNDRYTKLAADQNSTIDVIELSQAMTAKGADEGLFDTIDLSKIPNAEKLIPAAKEIAEAGQGVPYTINSIGIMYNPEDVGFEIKSFDDLWDARLEGRIAIPDITTTFGPAMVYMASDYKGADVTADQGAAAFEALKELKPNIVKTYAKSSDLINMFTSGEISAAIVGDFGAPTIQAADQSLVYV
;
A
#
# COMPACT_ATOMS: atom_id res chain seq x y z
N LYS A 1 17.74 8.72 21.45
CA LYS A 1 16.55 9.07 20.69
C LYS A 1 16.71 8.56 19.28
N LEU A 2 15.72 7.86 18.75
CA LEU A 2 15.64 7.37 17.38
C LEU A 2 14.37 7.92 16.74
N VAL A 3 14.49 8.57 15.60
CA VAL A 3 13.35 9.14 14.85
C VAL A 3 12.95 8.17 13.76
N LEU A 4 11.72 7.61 13.90
CA LEU A 4 11.13 6.68 12.96
C LEU A 4 10.03 7.37 12.13
N SER A 5 10.20 7.45 10.83
CA SER A 5 9.17 7.93 9.91
C SER A 5 8.36 6.74 9.40
N THR A 6 7.08 6.65 9.80
CA THR A 6 6.22 5.47 9.60
C THR A 6 4.83 5.82 9.07
N TYR A 7 4.04 4.80 8.73
CA TYR A 7 2.66 4.96 8.27
C TYR A 7 1.66 5.31 9.37
N GLY A 8 1.99 5.02 10.64
CA GLY A 8 1.07 5.19 11.78
C GLY A 8 -0.08 4.17 11.76
N LEU A 9 0.18 2.96 11.30
CA LEU A 9 -0.77 1.86 11.31
C LEU A 9 -0.57 1.02 12.57
N SER A 10 -1.68 0.66 13.25
CA SER A 10 -1.65 -0.16 14.48
C SER A 10 -0.65 0.38 15.51
N GLU A 11 -0.69 1.68 15.75
CA GLU A 11 0.29 2.37 16.60
C GLU A 11 0.33 1.79 18.02
N ASP A 12 -0.81 1.45 18.61
CA ASP A 12 -0.93 0.84 19.92
C ASP A 12 -0.24 -0.52 20.00
N ILE A 13 -0.42 -1.37 18.98
CA ILE A 13 0.22 -2.69 18.91
C ILE A 13 1.73 -2.52 18.64
N SER A 14 2.11 -1.61 17.76
CA SER A 14 3.51 -1.33 17.46
C SER A 14 4.25 -0.79 18.70
N GLU A 15 3.60 0.05 19.47
CA GLU A 15 4.14 0.58 20.73
C GLU A 15 4.36 -0.53 21.76
N GLU A 16 3.36 -1.39 21.96
CA GLU A 16 3.40 -2.45 22.98
C GLU A 16 4.38 -3.58 22.59
N GLU A 17 4.33 -4.04 21.33
CA GLU A 17 4.99 -5.28 20.92
C GLU A 17 6.37 -5.05 20.25
N VAL A 18 6.65 -3.82 19.79
CA VAL A 18 7.87 -3.52 19.05
C VAL A 18 8.66 -2.37 19.69
N TYR A 19 8.05 -1.19 19.85
CA TYR A 19 8.82 0.00 20.24
C TYR A 19 9.24 -0.06 21.71
N THR A 20 8.30 -0.30 22.63
CA THR A 20 8.62 -0.41 24.07
C THR A 20 9.63 -1.52 24.38
N PRO A 21 9.55 -2.74 23.83
CA PRO A 21 10.59 -3.75 23.99
C PRO A 21 11.96 -3.31 23.48
N PHE A 22 12.00 -2.68 22.31
CA PHE A 22 13.25 -2.17 21.73
C PHE A 22 13.86 -1.05 22.57
N GLU A 23 13.06 -0.09 23.00
CA GLU A 23 13.51 1.01 23.88
C GLU A 23 14.13 0.50 25.17
N ASN A 24 13.50 -0.50 25.78
CA ASN A 24 13.98 -1.13 27.00
C ASN A 24 15.29 -1.89 26.79
N GLU A 25 15.41 -2.62 25.66
CA GLU A 25 16.62 -3.39 25.36
C GLU A 25 17.81 -2.49 25.04
N PHE A 26 17.59 -1.44 24.25
CA PHE A 26 18.66 -0.57 23.75
C PHE A 26 18.80 0.76 24.51
N ASN A 27 18.00 0.97 25.57
CA ASN A 27 17.98 2.21 26.37
C ASN A 27 17.88 3.46 25.50
N CYS A 28 16.95 3.48 24.59
CA CYS A 28 16.66 4.60 23.70
C CYS A 28 15.20 5.03 23.78
N GLU A 29 14.85 6.12 23.11
CA GLU A 29 13.50 6.63 22.95
C GLU A 29 13.17 6.64 21.45
N ILE A 30 12.10 5.99 21.04
CA ILE A 30 11.58 6.07 19.67
C ILE A 30 10.60 7.25 19.58
N VAL A 31 10.79 8.07 18.57
CA VAL A 31 9.87 9.17 18.25
C VAL A 31 9.36 8.98 16.84
N THR A 32 8.06 8.79 16.67
CA THR A 32 7.43 8.54 15.39
C THR A 32 7.03 9.84 14.69
N GLU A 33 7.24 9.89 13.37
CA GLU A 33 6.63 10.86 12.45
C GLU A 33 5.76 10.09 11.47
N THR A 34 4.46 10.39 11.42
CA THR A 34 3.52 9.63 10.61
C THR A 34 3.06 10.36 9.36
N GLY A 35 2.74 9.59 8.30
CA GLY A 35 2.24 10.14 7.04
C GLY A 35 2.19 9.14 5.89
N GLY A 36 1.69 9.57 4.76
CA GLY A 36 1.68 8.79 3.52
C GLY A 36 3.09 8.59 2.96
N THR A 37 3.29 7.52 2.18
CA THR A 37 4.63 7.18 1.63
C THR A 37 5.24 8.31 0.82
N ASN A 38 4.47 8.94 -0.08
CA ASN A 38 4.96 10.02 -0.93
C ASN A 38 5.28 11.30 -0.16
N ASP A 39 4.45 11.64 0.84
CA ASP A 39 4.66 12.86 1.65
C ASP A 39 5.96 12.74 2.45
N ARG A 40 6.16 11.58 3.09
CA ARG A 40 7.36 11.30 3.89
C ARG A 40 8.62 11.22 3.04
N TYR A 41 8.51 10.57 1.86
CA TYR A 41 9.59 10.56 0.89
C TYR A 41 9.96 11.96 0.42
N THR A 42 8.98 12.78 0.01
CA THR A 42 9.21 14.14 -0.47
C THR A 42 9.83 15.02 0.61
N LYS A 43 9.35 14.89 1.85
CA LYS A 43 9.93 15.61 3.01
C LYS A 43 11.41 15.26 3.19
N LEU A 44 11.75 13.96 3.18
CA LEU A 44 13.14 13.52 3.32
C LEU A 44 14.01 14.00 2.15
N ALA A 45 13.54 13.86 0.91
CA ALA A 45 14.30 14.28 -0.28
C ALA A 45 14.54 15.81 -0.35
N ALA A 46 13.67 16.60 0.25
CA ALA A 46 13.80 18.06 0.29
C ALA A 46 14.67 18.58 1.44
N ASP A 47 14.92 17.77 2.47
CA ASP A 47 15.63 18.20 3.68
C ASP A 47 16.97 17.48 3.83
N GLN A 48 18.04 18.15 3.39
CA GLN A 48 19.41 17.65 3.52
C GLN A 48 19.91 17.56 4.99
N ASN A 49 19.18 18.13 5.94
CA ASN A 49 19.50 18.10 7.36
C ASN A 49 18.44 17.30 8.15
N SER A 50 17.78 16.36 7.49
CA SER A 50 16.77 15.52 8.12
C SER A 50 17.31 14.85 9.38
N THR A 51 16.46 14.78 10.41
CA THR A 51 16.75 14.09 11.67
C THR A 51 16.11 12.70 11.72
N ILE A 52 15.57 12.22 10.61
CA ILE A 52 15.01 10.88 10.50
C ILE A 52 16.14 9.86 10.48
N ASP A 53 16.13 8.92 11.43
CA ASP A 53 17.10 7.83 11.51
C ASP A 53 16.65 6.61 10.70
N VAL A 54 15.35 6.31 10.70
CA VAL A 54 14.75 5.20 9.96
C VAL A 54 13.47 5.67 9.28
N ILE A 55 13.28 5.26 8.04
CA ILE A 55 12.05 5.56 7.27
C ILE A 55 11.46 4.28 6.67
N GLU A 56 10.17 4.09 6.88
CA GLU A 56 9.38 3.04 6.24
C GLU A 56 8.73 3.59 4.97
N LEU A 57 8.92 2.94 3.85
CA LEU A 57 8.40 3.38 2.56
C LEU A 57 7.81 2.20 1.79
N SER A 58 6.99 2.49 0.78
CA SER A 58 6.62 1.48 -0.21
C SER A 58 7.87 1.00 -0.97
N GLN A 59 7.82 -0.22 -1.50
CA GLN A 59 8.93 -0.78 -2.29
C GLN A 59 9.39 0.17 -3.39
N ALA A 60 8.46 0.76 -4.14
CA ALA A 60 8.78 1.70 -5.23
C ALA A 60 9.51 2.95 -4.75
N MET A 61 9.08 3.53 -3.60
CA MET A 61 9.74 4.73 -3.05
C MET A 61 11.07 4.40 -2.40
N THR A 62 11.21 3.20 -1.83
CA THR A 62 12.50 2.74 -1.31
C THR A 62 13.51 2.54 -2.43
N ALA A 63 13.12 1.87 -3.52
CA ALA A 63 13.97 1.69 -4.69
C ALA A 63 14.40 3.05 -5.29
N LYS A 64 13.43 3.96 -5.47
CA LYS A 64 13.71 5.31 -5.96
C LYS A 64 14.70 6.06 -5.06
N GLY A 65 14.49 6.03 -3.75
CA GLY A 65 15.39 6.71 -2.81
C GLY A 65 16.78 6.10 -2.76
N ALA A 66 16.91 4.79 -2.93
CA ALA A 66 18.19 4.12 -3.05
C ALA A 66 18.92 4.57 -4.34
N ASP A 67 18.24 4.63 -5.47
CA ASP A 67 18.79 5.12 -6.74
C ASP A 67 19.22 6.59 -6.68
N GLU A 68 18.48 7.41 -5.92
CA GLU A 68 18.80 8.82 -5.69
C GLU A 68 19.87 9.05 -4.60
N GLY A 69 20.32 7.97 -3.93
CA GLY A 69 21.34 8.04 -2.87
C GLY A 69 20.86 8.72 -1.59
N LEU A 70 19.56 8.62 -1.28
CA LEU A 70 18.97 9.24 -0.08
C LEU A 70 19.21 8.42 1.19
N PHE A 71 19.63 7.17 1.08
CA PHE A 71 19.77 6.25 2.20
C PHE A 71 21.22 5.78 2.34
N ASP A 72 21.63 5.54 3.57
CA ASP A 72 22.87 4.82 3.85
C ASP A 72 22.72 3.34 3.46
N THR A 73 23.85 2.73 3.09
CA THR A 73 23.89 1.30 2.77
C THR A 73 23.65 0.47 4.04
N ILE A 74 22.68 -0.43 3.98
CA ILE A 74 22.35 -1.35 5.05
C ILE A 74 23.31 -2.55 5.01
N ASP A 75 24.02 -2.80 6.10
CA ASP A 75 24.85 -3.98 6.29
C ASP A 75 23.99 -5.13 6.83
N LEU A 76 23.51 -6.00 5.96
CA LEU A 76 22.65 -7.13 6.31
C LEU A 76 23.29 -8.10 7.31
N SER A 77 24.64 -8.14 7.40
CA SER A 77 25.33 -9.00 8.38
C SER A 77 25.07 -8.56 9.83
N LYS A 78 24.64 -7.33 10.03
CA LYS A 78 24.25 -6.77 11.32
C LYS A 78 22.77 -6.95 11.64
N ILE A 79 22.00 -7.56 10.76
CA ILE A 79 20.56 -7.81 10.90
C ILE A 79 20.31 -9.33 10.92
N PRO A 80 20.42 -9.98 12.08
CA PRO A 80 20.31 -11.45 12.15
C PRO A 80 19.00 -12.02 11.59
N ASN A 81 17.92 -11.24 11.67
CA ASN A 81 16.62 -11.64 11.16
C ASN A 81 16.51 -11.53 9.63
N ALA A 82 17.44 -10.90 8.93
CA ALA A 82 17.43 -10.83 7.48
C ALA A 82 17.48 -12.22 6.82
N GLU A 83 18.10 -13.21 7.47
CA GLU A 83 18.13 -14.58 6.99
C GLU A 83 16.76 -15.29 7.04
N LYS A 84 15.84 -14.78 7.87
CA LYS A 84 14.47 -15.32 8.02
C LYS A 84 13.48 -14.72 7.02
N LEU A 85 13.91 -13.77 6.20
CA LEU A 85 13.07 -13.20 5.17
C LEU A 85 12.65 -14.26 4.16
N ILE A 86 11.41 -14.17 3.68
CA ILE A 86 10.96 -15.00 2.56
C ILE A 86 11.75 -14.65 1.29
N PRO A 87 11.87 -15.56 0.31
CA PRO A 87 12.74 -15.38 -0.86
C PRO A 87 12.57 -14.03 -1.56
N ALA A 88 11.33 -13.62 -1.86
CA ALA A 88 11.06 -12.34 -2.54
C ALA A 88 11.53 -11.11 -1.74
N ALA A 89 11.37 -11.12 -0.42
CA ALA A 89 11.85 -10.04 0.45
C ALA A 89 13.38 -10.05 0.56
N LYS A 90 13.99 -11.23 0.56
CA LYS A 90 15.45 -11.39 0.62
C LYS A 90 16.13 -10.83 -0.62
N GLU A 91 15.57 -11.10 -1.82
CA GLU A 91 16.08 -10.52 -3.08
C GLU A 91 16.10 -8.99 -3.05
N ILE A 92 15.06 -8.36 -2.53
CA ILE A 92 14.98 -6.88 -2.38
C ILE A 92 16.07 -6.38 -1.42
N ALA A 93 16.24 -7.05 -0.27
CA ALA A 93 17.24 -6.65 0.71
C ALA A 93 18.66 -6.81 0.17
N GLU A 94 18.96 -7.91 -0.52
CA GLU A 94 20.26 -8.19 -1.14
C GLU A 94 20.57 -7.22 -2.30
N ALA A 95 19.53 -6.72 -2.99
CA ALA A 95 19.69 -5.67 -4.01
C ALA A 95 19.97 -4.28 -3.42
N GLY A 96 20.01 -4.13 -2.08
CA GLY A 96 20.27 -2.85 -1.42
C GLY A 96 19.08 -1.87 -1.41
N GLN A 97 17.88 -2.37 -1.70
CA GLN A 97 16.65 -1.57 -1.77
C GLN A 97 15.89 -1.51 -0.42
N GLY A 98 16.61 -1.58 0.69
CA GLY A 98 16.01 -1.60 2.03
C GLY A 98 15.75 -3.02 2.54
N VAL A 99 15.20 -3.13 3.75
CA VAL A 99 14.85 -4.40 4.39
C VAL A 99 13.32 -4.50 4.50
N PRO A 100 12.66 -5.33 3.68
CA PRO A 100 11.22 -5.51 3.77
C PRO A 100 10.81 -6.15 5.11
N TYR A 101 9.76 -5.63 5.73
CA TYR A 101 9.21 -6.17 6.97
C TYR A 101 7.76 -6.65 6.83
N THR A 102 7.04 -6.18 5.79
CA THR A 102 5.69 -6.64 5.45
C THR A 102 5.56 -6.88 3.96
N ILE A 103 4.65 -7.79 3.59
CA ILE A 103 4.14 -7.95 2.23
C ILE A 103 2.64 -7.80 2.32
N ASN A 104 2.09 -6.87 1.56
CA ASN A 104 0.67 -6.63 1.48
C ASN A 104 0.17 -6.96 0.07
N SER A 105 -1.08 -7.36 -0.02
CA SER A 105 -1.79 -7.60 -1.27
C SER A 105 -2.93 -6.60 -1.46
N ILE A 106 -3.43 -6.51 -2.68
CA ILE A 106 -4.69 -5.85 -2.98
C ILE A 106 -5.75 -6.90 -3.30
N GLY A 107 -6.98 -6.61 -2.93
CA GLY A 107 -8.15 -7.39 -3.28
C GLY A 107 -9.34 -6.47 -3.53
N ILE A 108 -10.50 -7.06 -3.70
CA ILE A 108 -11.73 -6.33 -3.94
C ILE A 108 -12.65 -6.48 -2.72
N MET A 109 -13.01 -5.36 -2.13
CA MET A 109 -14.08 -5.27 -1.15
C MET A 109 -15.37 -4.90 -1.87
N TYR A 110 -16.46 -5.65 -1.66
CA TYR A 110 -17.73 -5.33 -2.32
C TYR A 110 -18.94 -5.77 -1.49
N ASN A 111 -20.10 -5.16 -1.75
CA ASN A 111 -21.39 -5.59 -1.22
C ASN A 111 -22.08 -6.48 -2.25
N PRO A 112 -22.24 -7.80 -1.99
CA PRO A 112 -22.84 -8.73 -2.96
C PRO A 112 -24.28 -8.38 -3.33
N GLU A 113 -25.07 -7.83 -2.40
CA GLU A 113 -26.46 -7.46 -2.66
C GLU A 113 -26.56 -6.25 -3.60
N ASP A 114 -25.70 -5.25 -3.40
CA ASP A 114 -25.68 -4.02 -4.21
C ASP A 114 -25.11 -4.26 -5.60
N VAL A 115 -24.08 -5.10 -5.71
CA VAL A 115 -23.45 -5.47 -6.97
C VAL A 115 -24.34 -6.42 -7.78
N GLY A 116 -25.07 -7.33 -7.10
CA GLY A 116 -26.02 -8.25 -7.72
C GLY A 116 -25.37 -9.42 -8.47
N PHE A 117 -24.07 -9.62 -8.34
CA PHE A 117 -23.32 -10.78 -8.84
C PHE A 117 -22.08 -11.04 -7.98
N GLU A 118 -21.51 -12.24 -8.10
CA GLU A 118 -20.28 -12.61 -7.39
C GLU A 118 -19.06 -12.08 -8.16
N ILE A 119 -18.25 -11.24 -7.51
CA ILE A 119 -16.95 -10.80 -8.02
C ILE A 119 -15.92 -11.89 -7.67
N LYS A 120 -15.15 -12.35 -8.67
CA LYS A 120 -14.16 -13.43 -8.52
C LYS A 120 -12.75 -13.03 -8.91
N SER A 121 -12.62 -11.97 -9.70
CA SER A 121 -11.34 -11.49 -10.19
C SER A 121 -11.37 -9.98 -10.42
N PHE A 122 -10.18 -9.41 -10.60
CA PHE A 122 -10.09 -7.99 -10.97
C PHE A 122 -10.76 -7.68 -12.31
N ASP A 123 -10.86 -8.64 -13.23
CA ASP A 123 -11.50 -8.45 -14.54
C ASP A 123 -12.97 -8.08 -14.40
N ASP A 124 -13.65 -8.56 -13.35
CA ASP A 124 -15.04 -8.27 -13.07
C ASP A 124 -15.30 -6.77 -12.81
N LEU A 125 -14.27 -5.99 -12.49
CA LEU A 125 -14.39 -4.55 -12.29
C LEU A 125 -14.75 -3.79 -13.58
N TRP A 126 -14.50 -4.37 -14.75
CA TRP A 126 -14.90 -3.80 -16.06
C TRP A 126 -16.34 -4.11 -16.43
N ASP A 127 -17.08 -4.86 -15.61
CA ASP A 127 -18.51 -5.12 -15.88
C ASP A 127 -19.33 -3.82 -15.83
N ALA A 128 -20.15 -3.58 -16.85
CA ALA A 128 -20.96 -2.37 -16.97
C ALA A 128 -21.99 -2.20 -15.84
N ARG A 129 -22.32 -3.29 -15.12
CA ARG A 129 -23.21 -3.21 -13.93
C ARG A 129 -22.59 -2.42 -12.78
N LEU A 130 -21.29 -2.20 -12.81
CA LEU A 130 -20.53 -1.41 -11.83
C LEU A 130 -20.38 0.06 -12.22
N GLU A 131 -21.07 0.53 -13.28
CA GLU A 131 -20.99 1.94 -13.70
C GLU A 131 -21.29 2.89 -12.54
N GLY A 132 -20.35 3.79 -12.25
CA GLY A 132 -20.45 4.77 -11.17
C GLY A 132 -20.49 4.16 -9.76
N ARG A 133 -19.86 2.99 -9.51
CA ARG A 133 -19.98 2.26 -8.23
C ARG A 133 -18.65 1.82 -7.61
N ILE A 134 -17.51 2.16 -8.23
CA ILE A 134 -16.19 1.69 -7.77
C ILE A 134 -15.37 2.83 -7.19
N ALA A 135 -14.69 2.60 -6.07
CA ALA A 135 -13.57 3.41 -5.61
C ALA A 135 -12.23 2.67 -5.79
N ILE A 136 -11.21 3.39 -6.20
CA ILE A 136 -9.85 2.88 -6.37
C ILE A 136 -8.85 3.69 -5.57
N PRO A 137 -7.69 3.13 -5.18
CA PRO A 137 -6.65 3.90 -4.51
C PRO A 137 -6.09 5.00 -5.42
N ASP A 138 -5.84 6.18 -4.85
CA ASP A 138 -5.16 7.26 -5.55
C ASP A 138 -3.76 6.82 -5.96
N ILE A 139 -3.30 7.26 -7.14
CA ILE A 139 -2.00 6.87 -7.71
C ILE A 139 -0.81 7.24 -6.81
N THR A 140 -0.99 8.23 -5.94
CA THR A 140 0.02 8.69 -5.00
C THR A 140 0.13 7.83 -3.74
N THR A 141 -0.79 6.90 -3.54
CA THR A 141 -0.75 5.97 -2.40
C THR A 141 0.18 4.79 -2.66
N THR A 142 0.45 3.99 -1.62
CA THR A 142 1.26 2.77 -1.73
C THR A 142 0.67 1.79 -2.76
N PHE A 143 -0.65 1.69 -2.85
CA PHE A 143 -1.34 0.75 -3.76
C PHE A 143 -1.76 1.36 -5.10
N GLY A 144 -1.61 2.68 -5.29
CA GLY A 144 -1.94 3.33 -6.55
C GLY A 144 -1.25 2.69 -7.76
N PRO A 145 0.06 2.44 -7.72
CA PRO A 145 0.77 1.78 -8.82
C PRO A 145 0.28 0.36 -9.14
N ALA A 146 -0.27 -0.37 -8.17
CA ALA A 146 -0.82 -1.70 -8.38
C ALA A 146 -2.00 -1.69 -9.39
N MET A 147 -2.72 -0.57 -9.49
CA MET A 147 -3.77 -0.38 -10.49
C MET A 147 -3.27 -0.48 -11.92
N VAL A 148 -2.02 -0.05 -12.17
CA VAL A 148 -1.41 -0.12 -13.50
C VAL A 148 -1.07 -1.58 -13.85
N TYR A 149 -0.54 -2.34 -12.90
CA TYR A 149 -0.26 -3.76 -13.09
C TYR A 149 -1.54 -4.57 -13.33
N MET A 150 -2.55 -4.39 -12.48
CA MET A 150 -3.86 -5.03 -12.62
C MET A 150 -4.50 -4.74 -13.99
N ALA A 151 -4.46 -3.48 -14.44
CA ALA A 151 -5.01 -3.08 -15.72
C ALA A 151 -4.19 -3.63 -16.91
N SER A 152 -2.87 -3.81 -16.76
CA SER A 152 -2.03 -4.49 -17.74
C SER A 152 -2.41 -5.96 -17.87
N ASP A 153 -2.60 -6.64 -16.73
CA ASP A 153 -3.02 -8.05 -16.68
C ASP A 153 -4.39 -8.24 -17.35
N TYR A 154 -5.34 -7.35 -17.12
CA TYR A 154 -6.65 -7.35 -17.79
C TYR A 154 -6.53 -7.33 -19.33
N LYS A 155 -5.53 -6.64 -19.87
CA LYS A 155 -5.23 -6.62 -21.32
C LYS A 155 -4.33 -7.78 -21.77
N GLY A 156 -3.86 -8.64 -20.87
CA GLY A 156 -2.88 -9.67 -21.18
C GLY A 156 -1.54 -9.11 -21.65
N ALA A 157 -1.18 -7.91 -21.18
CA ALA A 157 0.02 -7.19 -21.57
C ALA A 157 1.10 -7.24 -20.49
N ASP A 158 2.33 -6.98 -20.86
CA ASP A 158 3.46 -6.78 -19.94
C ASP A 158 3.72 -5.28 -19.80
N VAL A 159 3.44 -4.75 -18.62
CA VAL A 159 3.58 -3.32 -18.28
C VAL A 159 4.99 -2.80 -18.52
N THR A 160 6.01 -3.65 -18.39
CA THR A 160 7.41 -3.28 -18.62
C THR A 160 7.72 -3.19 -20.11
N ALA A 161 7.20 -4.13 -20.90
CA ALA A 161 7.45 -4.21 -22.33
C ALA A 161 6.82 -3.06 -23.12
N ASP A 162 5.60 -2.63 -22.74
CA ASP A 162 4.84 -1.58 -23.42
C ASP A 162 4.84 -0.23 -22.68
N GLN A 163 5.59 -0.13 -21.59
CA GLN A 163 5.67 1.07 -20.73
C GLN A 163 4.30 1.49 -20.19
N GLY A 164 3.41 0.52 -19.96
CA GLY A 164 2.09 0.72 -19.42
C GLY A 164 1.03 1.20 -20.42
N ALA A 165 1.30 1.21 -21.71
CA ALA A 165 0.36 1.73 -22.72
C ALA A 165 -0.98 0.99 -22.66
N ALA A 166 -0.99 -0.35 -22.65
CA ALA A 166 -2.19 -1.15 -22.54
C ALA A 166 -2.92 -0.94 -21.20
N ALA A 167 -2.17 -0.78 -20.10
CA ALA A 167 -2.74 -0.51 -18.78
C ALA A 167 -3.52 0.80 -18.75
N PHE A 168 -2.96 1.88 -19.31
CA PHE A 168 -3.66 3.16 -19.36
C PHE A 168 -4.89 3.15 -20.27
N GLU A 169 -4.89 2.34 -21.33
CA GLU A 169 -6.11 2.11 -22.13
C GLU A 169 -7.18 1.38 -21.31
N ALA A 170 -6.81 0.30 -20.62
CA ALA A 170 -7.73 -0.42 -19.73
C ALA A 170 -8.29 0.49 -18.63
N LEU A 171 -7.48 1.33 -18.00
CA LEU A 171 -7.94 2.28 -16.99
C LEU A 171 -8.91 3.33 -17.57
N LYS A 172 -8.74 3.74 -18.83
CA LYS A 172 -9.72 4.60 -19.51
C LYS A 172 -11.07 3.88 -19.72
N GLU A 173 -11.02 2.59 -20.04
CA GLU A 173 -12.23 1.76 -20.16
C GLU A 173 -12.91 1.54 -18.80
N LEU A 174 -12.14 1.41 -17.72
CA LEU A 174 -12.64 1.30 -16.35
C LEU A 174 -13.25 2.61 -15.82
N LYS A 175 -12.83 3.74 -16.34
CA LYS A 175 -13.19 5.07 -15.82
C LYS A 175 -14.70 5.29 -15.62
N PRO A 176 -15.62 4.83 -16.50
CA PRO A 176 -17.07 4.97 -16.25
C PRO A 176 -17.55 4.30 -14.96
N ASN A 177 -16.87 3.23 -14.52
CA ASN A 177 -17.24 2.49 -13.32
C ASN A 177 -16.70 3.18 -12.05
N ILE A 178 -15.69 4.06 -12.18
CA ILE A 178 -15.04 4.71 -11.05
C ILE A 178 -15.81 5.98 -10.65
N VAL A 179 -16.25 6.02 -9.39
CA VAL A 179 -16.82 7.22 -8.77
C VAL A 179 -15.71 8.14 -8.30
N LYS A 180 -14.71 7.57 -7.61
CA LYS A 180 -13.74 8.34 -6.85
C LYS A 180 -12.43 7.59 -6.63
N THR A 181 -11.33 8.32 -6.49
CA THR A 181 -10.11 7.80 -5.86
C THR A 181 -10.13 8.10 -4.37
N TYR A 182 -9.47 7.27 -3.57
CA TYR A 182 -9.34 7.45 -2.13
C TYR A 182 -7.87 7.41 -1.72
N ALA A 183 -7.53 8.11 -0.64
CA ALA A 183 -6.17 8.14 -0.09
C ALA A 183 -6.04 7.34 1.21
N LYS A 184 -7.12 7.17 1.96
CA LYS A 184 -7.17 6.44 3.24
C LYS A 184 -8.25 5.40 3.22
N SER A 185 -7.96 4.19 3.70
CA SER A 185 -8.95 3.10 3.80
C SER A 185 -10.18 3.49 4.66
N SER A 186 -10.01 4.38 5.63
CA SER A 186 -11.13 4.91 6.42
C SER A 186 -12.18 5.66 5.60
N ASP A 187 -11.78 6.24 4.45
CA ASP A 187 -12.72 6.94 3.57
C ASP A 187 -13.74 5.96 2.96
N LEU A 188 -13.29 4.72 2.69
CA LEU A 188 -14.13 3.66 2.13
C LEU A 188 -15.29 3.25 3.04
N ILE A 189 -15.09 3.27 4.37
CA ILE A 189 -16.15 2.96 5.35
C ILE A 189 -17.35 3.90 5.12
N ASN A 190 -17.08 5.19 5.00
CA ASN A 190 -18.13 6.18 4.76
C ASN A 190 -18.80 6.00 3.39
N MET A 191 -18.01 5.69 2.34
CA MET A 191 -18.54 5.49 0.99
C MET A 191 -19.43 4.26 0.90
N PHE A 192 -19.06 3.13 1.51
CA PHE A 192 -19.91 1.93 1.58
C PHE A 192 -21.17 2.20 2.41
N THR A 193 -21.03 2.77 3.61
CA THR A 193 -22.17 3.03 4.52
C THR A 193 -23.18 4.00 3.92
N SER A 194 -22.71 4.98 3.12
CA SER A 194 -23.61 5.92 2.43
C SER A 194 -24.21 5.38 1.13
N GLY A 195 -23.77 4.22 0.65
CA GLY A 195 -24.15 3.67 -0.65
C GLY A 195 -23.55 4.43 -1.84
N GLU A 196 -22.52 5.24 -1.62
CA GLU A 196 -21.80 5.94 -2.70
C GLU A 196 -21.07 4.96 -3.62
N ILE A 197 -20.56 3.85 -3.06
CA ILE A 197 -19.90 2.78 -3.78
C ILE A 197 -20.47 1.42 -3.40
N SER A 198 -20.34 0.45 -4.31
CA SER A 198 -20.68 -0.95 -4.09
C SER A 198 -19.46 -1.87 -4.15
N ALA A 199 -18.33 -1.38 -4.68
CA ALA A 199 -17.06 -2.11 -4.73
C ALA A 199 -15.88 -1.15 -4.59
N ALA A 200 -14.76 -1.66 -4.07
CA ALA A 200 -13.50 -0.92 -3.99
C ALA A 200 -12.31 -1.86 -4.08
N ILE A 201 -11.21 -1.39 -4.66
CA ILE A 201 -9.91 -2.06 -4.50
C ILE A 201 -9.31 -1.64 -3.17
N VAL A 202 -8.91 -2.60 -2.36
CA VAL A 202 -8.49 -2.40 -0.96
C VAL A 202 -7.25 -3.21 -0.67
N GLY A 203 -6.31 -2.64 0.07
CA GLY A 203 -5.20 -3.39 0.64
C GLY A 203 -5.67 -4.34 1.75
N ASP A 204 -5.10 -5.53 1.81
CA ASP A 204 -5.44 -6.58 2.77
C ASP A 204 -5.43 -6.11 4.23
N PHE A 205 -4.49 -5.23 4.59
CA PHE A 205 -4.41 -4.66 5.94
C PHE A 205 -5.62 -3.78 6.32
N GLY A 206 -6.31 -3.16 5.35
CA GLY A 206 -7.49 -2.33 5.58
C GLY A 206 -8.81 -3.11 5.59
N ALA A 207 -8.84 -4.28 4.98
CA ALA A 207 -10.05 -5.08 4.81
C ALA A 207 -10.74 -5.46 6.13
N PRO A 208 -10.06 -5.92 7.19
CA PRO A 208 -10.70 -6.27 8.45
C PRO A 208 -11.41 -5.09 9.11
N THR A 209 -10.81 -3.89 9.06
CA THR A 209 -11.41 -2.69 9.65
C THR A 209 -12.67 -2.26 8.90
N ILE A 210 -12.67 -2.36 7.57
CA ILE A 210 -13.83 -2.03 6.74
C ILE A 210 -14.96 -3.05 6.97
N GLN A 211 -14.64 -4.36 7.01
CA GLN A 211 -15.62 -5.41 7.31
C GLN A 211 -16.18 -5.33 8.73
N ALA A 212 -15.39 -4.87 9.69
CA ALA A 212 -15.89 -4.65 11.05
C ALA A 212 -16.95 -3.54 11.12
N ALA A 213 -16.86 -2.54 10.25
CA ALA A 213 -17.84 -1.46 10.13
C ALA A 213 -19.11 -1.89 9.37
N ASP A 214 -18.97 -2.79 8.41
CA ASP A 214 -20.09 -3.36 7.63
C ASP A 214 -19.83 -4.83 7.30
N GLN A 215 -20.50 -5.72 8.04
CA GLN A 215 -20.36 -7.18 7.92
C GLN A 215 -21.00 -7.76 6.64
N SER A 216 -21.77 -6.97 5.90
CA SER A 216 -22.31 -7.39 4.59
C SER A 216 -21.25 -7.41 3.49
N LEU A 217 -20.11 -6.76 3.72
CA LEU A 217 -19.03 -6.66 2.76
C LEU A 217 -18.21 -7.95 2.68
N VAL A 218 -17.87 -8.33 1.48
CA VAL A 218 -17.01 -9.49 1.16
C VAL A 218 -15.69 -8.97 0.59
N TYR A 219 -14.59 -9.60 1.03
CA TYR A 219 -13.25 -9.34 0.49
C TYR A 219 -12.74 -10.57 -0.26
N VAL A 220 -12.31 -10.40 -1.52
CA VAL A 220 -11.81 -11.43 -2.44
C VAL A 220 -10.49 -11.01 -3.08
#